data_70a97205bdd226882518a0cd3ef41e0e
#
_entry.id   70a97205bdd226882518a0cd3ef41e0e
#
_cell.length_a   1.000
_cell.length_b   1.000
_cell.length_c   1.000
_cell.angle_alpha   90.00
_cell.angle_beta   90.00
_cell.angle_gamma   90.00
#
_symmetry.space_group_name_H-M   'P 1'
#
loop_
_entity.id
_entity.type
_entity.pdbx_description
1 polymer ?
#
loop_
_entity_poly.entity_id
_entity_poly.type
_entity_poly.pdbx_seq_one_letter_code
_entity_poly.pdbx_strand_id
1 'polypeptide(L)'
;MSSSAIQDFNQKFAQSAELRQKIGQVESVPQLIGLLQEWDISLTGPELMSLAQQSYQTWLASLSATVRPFFVEAHDNKTLNKAIETCSTPHDVVILAKAHGFQLSESDLQTAAAAAAKIEGFSFEKVWFKSLGLLA
;
A
#
# COMPACT_ATOMS: atom_id res chain seq x y z
N MET A 1 8.77 -21.22 -5.81
CA MET A 1 7.76 -21.93 -4.98
C MET A 1 7.03 -20.94 -4.12
N SER A 2 5.72 -20.93 -4.19
CA SER A 2 4.96 -20.10 -3.27
C SER A 2 4.99 -20.74 -1.88
N SER A 3 5.19 -19.92 -0.87
CA SER A 3 5.20 -20.35 0.51
C SER A 3 3.81 -20.85 0.91
N SER A 4 3.74 -21.96 1.68
CA SER A 4 2.48 -22.43 2.22
C SER A 4 1.85 -21.42 3.18
N ALA A 5 2.67 -20.61 3.84
CA ALA A 5 2.19 -19.51 4.71
C ALA A 5 1.49 -18.42 3.89
N ILE A 6 2.01 -18.09 2.71
CA ILE A 6 1.38 -17.13 1.81
C ILE A 6 0.05 -17.68 1.30
N GLN A 7 0.00 -18.95 0.92
CA GLN A 7 -1.24 -19.61 0.48
C GLN A 7 -2.28 -19.62 1.59
N ASP A 8 -1.87 -19.93 2.81
CA ASP A 8 -2.75 -19.90 3.98
C ASP A 8 -3.29 -18.51 4.24
N PHE A 9 -2.44 -17.49 4.15
CA PHE A 9 -2.85 -16.10 4.29
C PHE A 9 -3.91 -15.74 3.24
N ASN A 10 -3.63 -16.03 1.98
CA ASN A 10 -4.55 -15.71 0.89
C ASN A 10 -5.90 -16.40 1.05
N GLN A 11 -5.88 -17.66 1.49
CA GLN A 11 -7.09 -18.42 1.71
C GLN A 11 -7.93 -17.84 2.84
N LYS A 12 -7.31 -17.58 3.99
CA LYS A 12 -7.99 -16.99 5.14
C LYS A 12 -8.50 -15.58 4.84
N PHE A 13 -7.70 -14.80 4.11
CA PHE A 13 -8.08 -13.47 3.69
C PHE A 13 -9.35 -13.52 2.82
N ALA A 14 -9.40 -14.44 1.86
CA ALA A 14 -10.55 -14.58 0.97
C ALA A 14 -11.81 -15.03 1.71
N GLN A 15 -11.67 -15.85 2.76
CA GLN A 15 -12.79 -16.46 3.47
C GLN A 15 -13.33 -15.61 4.63
N SER A 16 -12.56 -14.63 5.11
CA SER A 16 -12.94 -13.86 6.30
C SER A 16 -13.07 -12.38 6.00
N ALA A 17 -14.30 -11.87 6.01
CA ALA A 17 -14.55 -10.43 5.90
C ALA A 17 -13.99 -9.68 7.11
N GLU A 18 -14.02 -10.29 8.30
CA GLU A 18 -13.48 -9.68 9.51
C GLU A 18 -11.97 -9.48 9.40
N LEU A 19 -11.25 -10.48 8.89
CA LEU A 19 -9.80 -10.36 8.69
C LEU A 19 -9.47 -9.25 7.69
N ARG A 20 -10.20 -9.19 6.57
CA ARG A 20 -10.00 -8.12 5.59
C ARG A 20 -10.21 -6.74 6.20
N GLN A 21 -11.23 -6.60 7.02
CA GLN A 21 -11.53 -5.33 7.68
C GLN A 21 -10.42 -4.93 8.65
N LYS A 22 -9.94 -5.87 9.46
CA LYS A 22 -8.87 -5.62 10.42
C LYS A 22 -7.55 -5.28 9.73
N ILE A 23 -7.22 -5.99 8.64
CA ILE A 23 -6.03 -5.69 7.85
C ILE A 23 -6.09 -4.28 7.27
N GLY A 24 -7.27 -3.86 6.83
CA GLY A 24 -7.46 -2.50 6.32
C GLY A 24 -7.26 -1.41 7.35
N GLN A 25 -7.28 -1.74 8.64
CA GLN A 25 -7.08 -0.78 9.73
C GLN A 25 -5.65 -0.76 10.26
N VAL A 26 -4.80 -1.67 9.79
CA VAL A 26 -3.40 -1.76 10.22
C VAL A 26 -2.62 -0.52 9.75
N GLU A 27 -1.83 0.05 10.64
CA GLU A 27 -1.05 1.26 10.36
C GLU A 27 0.45 1.02 10.30
N SER A 28 0.90 -0.18 10.70
CA SER A 28 2.34 -0.51 10.71
C SER A 28 2.54 -2.00 10.46
N VAL A 29 3.78 -2.36 10.03
CA VAL A 29 4.14 -3.75 9.81
C VAL A 29 4.07 -4.58 11.10
N PRO A 30 4.59 -4.11 12.26
CA PRO A 30 4.44 -4.86 13.51
C PRO A 30 2.99 -5.14 13.88
N GLN A 31 2.08 -4.20 13.66
CA GLN A 31 0.65 -4.41 13.90
C GLN A 31 0.10 -5.50 12.99
N LEU A 32 0.51 -5.50 11.72
CA LEU A 32 0.07 -6.51 10.78
C LEU A 32 0.54 -7.91 11.20
N ILE A 33 1.80 -8.04 11.58
CA ILE A 33 2.35 -9.31 12.02
C ILE A 33 1.62 -9.81 13.26
N GLY A 34 1.36 -8.93 14.24
CA GLY A 34 0.61 -9.28 15.43
C GLY A 34 -0.80 -9.76 15.13
N LEU A 35 -1.49 -9.06 14.22
CA LEU A 35 -2.83 -9.44 13.78
C LEU A 35 -2.82 -10.83 13.12
N LEU A 36 -1.85 -11.06 12.23
CA LEU A 36 -1.76 -12.34 11.54
C LEU A 36 -1.51 -13.49 12.52
N GLN A 37 -0.72 -13.26 13.56
CA GLN A 37 -0.48 -14.27 14.60
C GLN A 37 -1.76 -14.62 15.34
N GLU A 38 -2.65 -13.65 15.58
CA GLU A 38 -3.95 -13.90 16.20
C GLU A 38 -4.83 -14.82 15.34
N TRP A 39 -4.59 -14.84 14.02
CA TRP A 39 -5.31 -15.67 13.08
C TRP A 39 -4.55 -16.93 12.68
N ASP A 40 -3.52 -17.31 13.47
CA ASP A 40 -2.66 -18.46 13.21
C ASP A 40 -1.98 -18.39 11.83
N ILE A 41 -1.66 -17.19 11.38
CA ILE A 41 -0.94 -16.98 10.13
C ILE A 41 0.48 -16.56 10.48
N SER A 42 1.46 -17.37 10.07
CA SER A 42 2.88 -17.11 10.33
C SER A 42 3.55 -16.71 9.04
N LEU A 43 3.67 -15.39 8.81
CA LEU A 43 4.44 -14.84 7.69
C LEU A 43 5.75 -14.29 8.21
N THR A 44 6.83 -14.63 7.51
CA THR A 44 8.14 -14.00 7.79
C THR A 44 8.19 -12.62 7.16
N GLY A 45 9.18 -11.80 7.58
CA GLY A 45 9.41 -10.50 6.96
C GLY A 45 9.57 -10.57 5.44
N PRO A 46 10.44 -11.47 4.91
CA PRO A 46 10.58 -11.63 3.46
C PRO A 46 9.29 -12.03 2.75
N GLU A 47 8.48 -12.90 3.34
CA GLU A 47 7.20 -13.30 2.75
C GLU A 47 6.23 -12.13 2.69
N LEU A 48 6.16 -11.34 3.75
CA LEU A 48 5.32 -10.15 3.79
C LEU A 48 5.77 -9.13 2.74
N MET A 49 7.08 -8.93 2.60
CA MET A 49 7.64 -8.03 1.58
C MET A 49 7.32 -8.50 0.17
N SER A 50 7.33 -9.82 -0.06
CA SER A 50 6.96 -10.39 -1.35
C SER A 50 5.49 -10.06 -1.69
N LEU A 51 4.58 -10.22 -0.74
CA LEU A 51 3.18 -9.86 -0.93
C LEU A 51 3.01 -8.37 -1.21
N ALA A 52 3.70 -7.54 -0.46
CA ALA A 52 3.65 -6.09 -0.62
C ALA A 52 4.16 -5.68 -2.01
N GLN A 53 5.23 -6.31 -2.49
CA GLN A 53 5.79 -6.03 -3.80
C GLN A 53 4.83 -6.43 -4.92
N GLN A 54 4.17 -7.57 -4.80
CA GLN A 54 3.17 -7.99 -5.78
C GLN A 54 2.00 -6.99 -5.85
N SER A 55 1.51 -6.56 -4.71
CA SER A 55 0.44 -5.55 -4.63
C SER A 55 0.89 -4.23 -5.25
N TYR A 56 2.11 -3.80 -4.95
CA TYR A 56 2.70 -2.59 -5.50
C TYR A 56 2.77 -2.66 -7.02
N GLN A 57 3.27 -3.76 -7.58
CA GLN A 57 3.41 -3.92 -9.03
C GLN A 57 2.03 -3.89 -9.73
N THR A 58 1.05 -4.57 -9.16
CA THR A 58 -0.31 -4.60 -9.70
C THR A 58 -0.92 -3.20 -9.70
N TRP A 59 -0.77 -2.49 -8.59
CA TRP A 59 -1.27 -1.13 -8.45
C TRP A 59 -0.57 -0.18 -9.43
N LEU A 60 0.76 -0.25 -9.50
CA LEU A 60 1.57 0.62 -10.36
C LEU A 60 1.17 0.46 -11.83
N ALA A 61 0.91 -0.79 -12.26
CA ALA A 61 0.51 -1.08 -13.62
C ALA A 61 -0.85 -0.46 -13.98
N SER A 62 -1.69 -0.19 -12.99
CA SER A 62 -3.01 0.42 -13.19
C SER A 62 -2.96 1.95 -13.23
N LEU A 63 -1.83 2.57 -12.92
CA LEU A 63 -1.69 4.02 -12.87
C LEU A 63 -1.45 4.61 -14.26
N SER A 64 -1.88 5.86 -14.44
CA SER A 64 -1.64 6.60 -15.67
C SER A 64 -0.16 6.95 -15.82
N ALA A 65 0.25 7.27 -17.06
CA ALA A 65 1.62 7.68 -17.34
C ALA A 65 2.00 9.00 -16.64
N THR A 66 1.03 9.80 -16.21
CA THR A 66 1.28 11.04 -15.48
C THR A 66 1.67 10.76 -14.02
N VAL A 67 1.04 9.77 -13.41
CA VAL A 67 1.17 9.46 -11.98
C VAL A 67 2.28 8.43 -11.71
N ARG A 68 2.41 7.46 -12.59
CA ARG A 68 3.34 6.33 -12.41
C ARG A 68 4.78 6.76 -12.14
N PRO A 69 5.38 7.71 -12.90
CA PRO A 69 6.77 8.08 -12.68
C PRO A 69 7.05 8.59 -11.27
N PHE A 70 6.12 9.33 -10.67
CA PHE A 70 6.29 9.84 -9.31
C PHE A 70 6.39 8.67 -8.31
N PHE A 71 5.51 7.70 -8.41
CA PHE A 71 5.50 6.58 -7.47
C PHE A 71 6.67 5.62 -7.69
N VAL A 72 7.14 5.48 -8.94
CA VAL A 72 8.37 4.71 -9.21
C VAL A 72 9.56 5.39 -8.53
N GLU A 73 9.69 6.70 -8.68
CA GLU A 73 10.76 7.45 -8.01
C GLU A 73 10.64 7.37 -6.50
N ALA A 74 9.43 7.50 -5.96
CA ALA A 74 9.18 7.42 -4.53
C ALA A 74 9.59 6.06 -3.95
N HIS A 75 9.41 4.99 -4.71
CA HIS A 75 9.79 3.65 -4.28
C HIS A 75 11.31 3.48 -4.27
N ASP A 76 12.01 4.01 -5.29
CA ASP A 76 13.43 3.82 -5.46
C ASP A 76 14.29 4.83 -4.71
N ASN A 77 13.73 5.99 -4.36
CA ASN A 77 14.45 7.09 -3.72
C ASN A 77 14.09 7.15 -2.23
N LYS A 78 15.04 6.78 -1.37
CA LYS A 78 14.81 6.74 0.08
C LYS A 78 14.42 8.10 0.65
N THR A 79 15.01 9.17 0.16
CA THR A 79 14.72 10.53 0.63
C THR A 79 13.27 10.91 0.31
N LEU A 80 12.84 10.65 -0.92
CA LEU A 80 11.47 10.92 -1.33
C LEU A 80 10.48 10.03 -0.58
N ASN A 81 10.82 8.75 -0.40
CA ASN A 81 9.98 7.81 0.34
C ASN A 81 9.75 8.28 1.78
N LYS A 82 10.80 8.72 2.46
CA LYS A 82 10.66 9.26 3.82
C LYS A 82 9.82 10.53 3.84
N ALA A 83 10.00 11.41 2.86
CA ALA A 83 9.23 12.64 2.78
C ALA A 83 7.74 12.35 2.57
N ILE A 84 7.42 11.35 1.75
CA ILE A 84 6.03 10.91 1.55
C ILE A 84 5.42 10.41 2.85
N GLU A 85 6.18 9.67 3.64
CA GLU A 85 5.70 9.14 4.92
C GLU A 85 5.32 10.24 5.91
N THR A 86 5.91 11.43 5.77
CA THR A 86 5.61 12.57 6.64
C THR A 86 4.40 13.37 6.17
N CYS A 87 3.91 13.12 4.96
CA CYS A 87 2.72 13.78 4.45
C CYS A 87 1.48 13.29 5.19
N SER A 88 0.62 14.22 5.60
CA SER A 88 -0.61 13.90 6.30
C SER A 88 -1.87 14.22 5.48
N THR A 89 -1.72 14.95 4.36
CA THR A 89 -2.83 15.33 3.49
C THR A 89 -2.45 15.12 2.03
N PRO A 90 -3.44 14.96 1.13
CA PRO A 90 -3.15 14.88 -0.32
C PRO A 90 -2.44 16.11 -0.85
N HIS A 91 -2.76 17.29 -0.30
CA HIS A 91 -2.12 18.54 -0.69
C HIS A 91 -0.62 18.51 -0.42
N ASP A 92 -0.19 17.95 0.71
CA ASP A 92 1.23 17.80 1.05
C ASP A 92 1.95 16.96 0.00
N VAL A 93 1.32 15.91 -0.49
CA VAL A 93 1.90 15.04 -1.53
C VAL A 93 2.03 15.79 -2.85
N VAL A 94 1.05 16.61 -3.21
CA VAL A 94 1.10 17.42 -4.43
C VAL A 94 2.26 18.40 -4.38
N ILE A 95 2.46 19.07 -3.25
CA ILE A 95 3.56 20.02 -3.06
C ILE A 95 4.90 19.29 -3.15
N LEU A 96 5.02 18.13 -2.50
CA LEU A 96 6.24 17.33 -2.52
C LEU A 96 6.57 16.87 -3.95
N ALA A 97 5.57 16.39 -4.69
CA ALA A 97 5.76 15.97 -6.08
C ALA A 97 6.29 17.12 -6.93
N LYS A 98 5.71 18.31 -6.77
CA LYS A 98 6.14 19.49 -7.50
C LYS A 98 7.60 19.84 -7.20
N ALA A 99 8.00 19.73 -5.93
CA ALA A 99 9.38 20.00 -5.51
C ALA A 99 10.37 19.05 -6.17
N HIS A 100 9.94 17.85 -6.56
CA HIS A 100 10.77 16.84 -7.22
C HIS A 100 10.58 16.80 -8.74
N GLY A 101 9.90 17.81 -9.31
CA GLY A 101 9.73 17.92 -10.76
C GLY A 101 8.57 17.14 -11.33
N PHE A 102 7.65 16.67 -10.51
CA PHE A 102 6.46 15.94 -10.95
C PHE A 102 5.23 16.82 -10.79
N GLN A 103 4.29 16.70 -11.72
CA GLN A 103 3.04 17.45 -11.66
C GLN A 103 1.90 16.49 -11.37
N LEU A 104 1.45 16.49 -10.12
CA LEU A 104 0.29 15.72 -9.69
C LEU A 104 -0.77 16.69 -9.15
N SER A 105 -2.04 16.33 -9.35
CA SER A 105 -3.16 17.01 -8.73
C SER A 105 -3.75 16.13 -7.63
N GLU A 106 -4.59 16.71 -6.78
CA GLU A 106 -5.31 15.94 -5.79
C GLU A 106 -6.24 14.92 -6.46
N SER A 107 -6.79 15.27 -7.63
CA SER A 107 -7.61 14.36 -8.43
C SER A 107 -6.80 13.13 -8.88
N ASP A 108 -5.54 13.34 -9.27
CA ASP A 108 -4.64 12.22 -9.63
C ASP A 108 -4.43 11.29 -8.45
N LEU A 109 -4.27 11.86 -7.24
CA LEU A 109 -4.10 11.07 -6.04
C LEU A 109 -5.37 10.30 -5.68
N GLN A 110 -6.54 10.90 -5.87
CA GLN A 110 -7.82 10.21 -5.65
C GLN A 110 -7.97 9.02 -6.59
N THR A 111 -7.57 9.18 -7.85
CA THR A 111 -7.61 8.10 -8.84
C THR A 111 -6.64 6.98 -8.44
N ALA A 112 -5.43 7.33 -8.00
CA ALA A 112 -4.45 6.36 -7.54
C ALA A 112 -4.95 5.62 -6.29
N ALA A 113 -5.60 6.33 -5.37
CA ALA A 113 -6.18 5.72 -4.18
C ALA A 113 -7.30 4.73 -4.54
N ALA A 114 -8.16 5.11 -5.48
CA ALA A 114 -9.23 4.22 -5.95
C ALA A 114 -8.65 2.96 -6.59
N ALA A 115 -7.55 3.08 -7.32
CA ALA A 115 -6.86 1.93 -7.90
C ALA A 115 -6.29 1.02 -6.80
N ALA A 116 -5.72 1.60 -5.74
CA ALA A 116 -5.22 0.84 -4.60
C ALA A 116 -6.35 0.10 -3.89
N ALA A 117 -7.52 0.72 -3.75
CA ALA A 117 -8.66 0.12 -3.10
C ALA A 117 -9.18 -1.12 -3.82
N LYS A 118 -8.92 -1.24 -5.13
CA LYS A 118 -9.32 -2.41 -5.92
C LYS A 118 -8.39 -3.59 -5.77
N ILE A 119 -7.21 -3.39 -5.19
CA ILE A 119 -6.25 -4.47 -4.98
C ILE A 119 -6.80 -5.41 -3.91
N GLU A 120 -6.89 -6.68 -4.23
CA GLU A 120 -7.25 -7.70 -3.25
C GLU A 120 -6.03 -8.05 -2.42
N GLY A 121 -6.23 -8.22 -1.11
CA GLY A 121 -5.16 -8.56 -0.20
C GLY A 121 -4.53 -7.33 0.44
N PHE A 122 -3.41 -7.56 1.12
CA PHE A 122 -2.69 -6.51 1.81
C PHE A 122 -1.91 -5.63 0.83
N SER A 123 -1.94 -4.32 1.07
CA SER A 123 -1.22 -3.34 0.27
C SER A 123 -0.79 -2.18 1.16
N PHE A 124 0.51 -1.86 1.18
CA PHE A 124 1.01 -0.67 1.88
C PHE A 124 0.42 0.60 1.28
N GLU A 125 0.12 0.62 0.00
CA GLU A 125 -0.48 1.75 -0.68
C GLU A 125 -1.87 2.04 -0.13
N LYS A 126 -2.66 1.02 0.15
CA LYS A 126 -3.97 1.19 0.80
C LYS A 126 -3.82 1.84 2.18
N VAL A 127 -2.87 1.38 2.98
CA VAL A 127 -2.63 1.91 4.32
C VAL A 127 -2.22 3.37 4.23
N TRP A 128 -1.34 3.69 3.30
CA TRP A 128 -0.87 5.05 3.11
C TRP A 128 -1.99 5.99 2.67
N PHE A 129 -2.77 5.61 1.65
CA PHE A 129 -3.89 6.43 1.19
C PHE A 129 -4.95 6.62 2.27
N LYS A 130 -5.13 5.60 3.11
CA LYS A 130 -6.03 5.70 4.25
C LYS A 130 -5.54 6.74 5.25
N SER A 131 -4.24 6.78 5.50
CA SER A 131 -3.64 7.78 6.39
C SER A 131 -3.77 9.20 5.85
N LEU A 132 -3.87 9.35 4.53
CA LEU A 132 -4.09 10.64 3.87
C LEU A 132 -5.56 11.05 3.83
N GLY A 133 -6.47 10.19 4.26
CA GLY A 133 -7.90 10.46 4.22
C GLY A 133 -8.54 10.22 2.86
N LEU A 134 -7.83 9.59 1.92
CA LEU A 134 -8.36 9.28 0.58
C LEU A 134 -9.11 7.96 0.52
N LEU A 135 -8.92 7.09 1.51
CA LEU A 135 -9.66 5.83 1.65
C LEU A 135 -10.26 5.74 3.05
N ALA A 136 -11.40 5.10 3.14
CA ALA A 136 -12.12 4.90 4.40
C ALA A 136 -11.45 3.83 5.27
#